data_1bc77d321408760adde0d8627e46c550
#
_entry.id   1bc77d321408760adde0d8627e46c550
#
_cell.length_a   1.000
_cell.length_b   1.000
_cell.length_c   1.000
_cell.angle_alpha   90.00
_cell.angle_beta   90.00
_cell.angle_gamma   90.00
#
_symmetry.space_group_name_H-M   'P 1'
#
loop_
_entity.id
_entity.type
_entity.pdbx_description
1 polymer ?
#
loop_
_entity_poly.entity_id
_entity_poly.type
_entity_poly.pdbx_seq_one_letter_code
_entity_poly.pdbx_strand_id
1 'polypeptide(L)'
;MHASARAFSRRLPLSGASFHLSVVRISVTALSILVVPLMGRAQSGTGPAPTISAVLDAGGYTAAIAQGSVFVIKGKSLCGSGATFGSVPYSSAPLNNVKVTFTPATGGAGIDAYMVYTYGAGATTQVAAILPSTVPAGEYNVTLANNGAVSAAFKSTVVAHKFGIISVNSSGAGRAVVQNVVSQTEYDLNRYTTGSLNGYAYSPAHAGQIIVIWGTGLGPISSPDNIEPGALDLRQSLNIQVLIDGVAGIPDLYAGRAPTLPGADEIVLTLPANVSTGCLLSLQVSVNGQLSNSTTIAIASGDDHACTAPGISTAQLAKLDQGGNFSVGTLAIAGGTDASGNTSIRVDTASAIFVALNADELNAGTPAASTPLANNSCTVTRQIVTVPTTGSPNIPSFTILGAGNLVLNGPNVSNAPISIETLLNAKVNGVTVVNGAVLAAGDYTITGPGGKDVGPFQATIMMSQPLLVASTIPNPIPRTQDFTIKWTGGGTDTVTISGSASVAAPGSTPANVMVDSGVFRCLTTGDKGTFTVPGSILQQLPAGKGSLTLSSNNKMTTFTAPLVAGGNLDYGYFYAGFQNRFSTAYQ
;
A
#
# COMPACT_ATOMS: atom_id res chain seq x y z
N MET A 1 -9.38 -54.15 -16.01
CA MET A 1 -8.25 -54.08 -15.05
C MET A 1 -8.44 -52.81 -14.23
N HIS A 2 -8.93 -53.00 -13.00
CA HIS A 2 -9.17 -51.94 -12.04
C HIS A 2 -7.85 -51.58 -11.34
N ALA A 3 -7.49 -50.29 -11.33
CA ALA A 3 -6.47 -49.77 -10.42
C ALA A 3 -7.11 -48.70 -9.56
N SER A 4 -7.23 -49.03 -8.28
CA SER A 4 -7.87 -48.27 -7.22
C SER A 4 -6.99 -47.09 -6.81
N ALA A 5 -7.57 -45.88 -6.82
CA ALA A 5 -6.98 -44.72 -6.21
C ALA A 5 -7.16 -44.82 -4.69
N ARG A 6 -6.07 -45.02 -3.96
CA ARG A 6 -6.03 -44.90 -2.51
C ARG A 6 -5.78 -43.45 -2.13
N ALA A 7 -6.78 -42.84 -1.57
CA ALA A 7 -6.69 -41.57 -0.88
C ALA A 7 -5.72 -41.67 0.31
N PHE A 8 -4.63 -40.91 0.30
CA PHE A 8 -3.76 -40.71 1.44
C PHE A 8 -4.29 -39.58 2.31
N SER A 9 -5.22 -39.91 3.22
CA SER A 9 -5.47 -39.06 4.37
C SER A 9 -4.40 -39.35 5.43
N ARG A 10 -3.29 -38.66 5.40
CA ARG A 10 -2.39 -38.61 6.55
C ARG A 10 -2.70 -37.34 7.34
N ARG A 11 -3.38 -37.53 8.46
CA ARG A 11 -3.39 -36.56 9.57
C ARG A 11 -1.93 -36.37 9.98
N LEU A 12 -1.41 -35.16 9.84
CA LEU A 12 -0.14 -34.76 10.44
C LEU A 12 -0.32 -34.84 11.97
N PRO A 13 0.54 -35.56 12.68
CA PRO A 13 0.51 -35.55 14.14
C PRO A 13 1.04 -34.19 14.61
N LEU A 14 0.16 -33.36 15.14
CA LEU A 14 0.53 -32.17 15.93
C LEU A 14 1.05 -32.65 17.29
N SER A 15 2.22 -33.23 17.35
CA SER A 15 2.88 -33.53 18.60
C SER A 15 4.35 -33.09 18.53
N GLY A 16 4.64 -31.97 19.19
CA GLY A 16 5.91 -31.75 19.86
C GLY A 16 7.15 -31.47 19.02
N ALA A 17 7.04 -30.87 17.84
CA ALA A 17 8.20 -30.26 17.20
C ALA A 17 8.20 -28.77 17.58
N SER A 18 9.09 -28.38 18.48
CA SER A 18 9.46 -26.99 18.70
C SER A 18 9.94 -26.43 17.37
N PHE A 19 9.07 -25.74 16.64
CA PHE A 19 9.47 -24.91 15.54
C PHE A 19 10.35 -23.80 16.12
N HIS A 20 11.65 -23.99 16.04
CA HIS A 20 12.55 -22.86 16.16
C HIS A 20 12.36 -22.04 14.88
N LEU A 21 11.28 -21.24 14.87
CA LEU A 21 11.25 -20.07 14.03
C LEU A 21 12.44 -19.23 14.47
N SER A 22 13.51 -19.28 13.67
CA SER A 22 14.48 -18.20 13.68
C SER A 22 13.66 -16.98 13.34
N VAL A 23 13.22 -16.28 14.39
CA VAL A 23 12.50 -15.02 14.30
C VAL A 23 13.21 -14.24 13.22
N VAL A 24 12.51 -13.94 12.13
CA VAL A 24 12.90 -12.81 11.29
C VAL A 24 12.95 -11.65 12.28
N ARG A 25 14.11 -11.45 12.90
CA ARG A 25 14.42 -10.16 13.46
C ARG A 25 14.34 -9.27 12.25
N ILE A 26 13.22 -8.59 12.11
CA ILE A 26 13.15 -7.42 11.26
C ILE A 26 14.28 -6.56 11.82
N SER A 27 15.45 -6.73 11.24
CA SER A 27 16.61 -5.93 11.57
C SER A 27 16.24 -4.54 11.08
N VAL A 28 15.68 -3.74 11.98
CA VAL A 28 15.97 -2.33 11.92
C VAL A 28 17.49 -2.30 11.92
N THR A 29 18.08 -2.04 10.75
CA THR A 29 19.53 -1.98 10.58
C THR A 29 20.01 -0.90 11.52
N ALA A 30 20.37 -1.31 12.72
CA ALA A 30 21.02 -0.46 13.71
C ALA A 30 22.39 -0.15 13.14
N LEU A 31 22.55 1.05 12.65
CA LEU A 31 23.86 1.68 12.47
C LEU A 31 24.57 1.58 13.82
N SER A 32 25.57 0.71 13.89
CA SER A 32 26.37 0.48 15.10
C SER A 32 27.17 1.75 15.39
N ILE A 33 26.64 2.59 16.27
CA ILE A 33 27.39 3.68 16.90
C ILE A 33 27.95 3.13 18.21
N LEU A 34 29.26 3.12 18.30
CA LEU A 34 30.04 2.77 19.47
C LEU A 34 29.62 3.69 20.63
N VAL A 35 28.92 3.17 21.64
CA VAL A 35 28.54 3.91 22.83
C VAL A 35 29.56 3.65 23.93
N VAL A 36 30.33 4.69 24.25
CA VAL A 36 31.12 4.77 25.48
C VAL A 36 30.15 5.04 26.65
N PRO A 37 30.17 4.28 27.76
CA PRO A 37 29.26 4.51 28.85
C PRO A 37 29.71 5.74 29.66
N LEU A 38 29.00 6.85 29.53
CA LEU A 38 29.05 7.91 30.55
C LEU A 38 27.99 7.58 31.61
N MET A 39 28.46 7.25 32.81
CA MET A 39 27.60 7.22 34.00
C MET A 39 27.11 8.65 34.29
N GLY A 40 25.86 8.92 33.94
CA GLY A 40 25.17 10.18 34.25
C GLY A 40 24.06 9.96 35.25
N ARG A 41 24.13 10.70 36.36
CA ARG A 41 23.19 10.79 37.48
C ARG A 41 21.74 10.89 37.01
N ALA A 42 20.84 10.17 37.70
CA ALA A 42 19.39 10.37 37.62
C ALA A 42 19.06 11.84 37.91
N GLN A 43 18.70 12.57 36.89
CA GLN A 43 18.16 13.91 36.99
C GLN A 43 16.66 13.78 36.80
N SER A 44 15.89 13.97 37.86
CA SER A 44 14.43 14.15 37.80
C SER A 44 14.11 15.47 37.10
N GLY A 45 14.11 15.45 35.80
CA GLY A 45 13.71 16.58 34.97
C GLY A 45 12.47 16.17 34.16
N THR A 46 11.36 16.85 34.40
CA THR A 46 10.16 16.77 33.58
C THR A 46 10.52 17.23 32.16
N GLY A 47 10.85 16.27 31.30
CA GLY A 47 10.94 16.53 29.85
C GLY A 47 9.59 17.04 29.30
N PRO A 48 9.55 17.56 28.06
CA PRO A 48 8.32 18.03 27.46
C PRO A 48 7.29 16.88 27.45
N ALA A 49 6.02 17.20 27.77
CA ALA A 49 4.95 16.22 27.78
C ALA A 49 4.84 15.53 26.39
N PRO A 50 4.65 14.22 26.35
CA PRO A 50 4.49 13.50 25.10
C PRO A 50 3.26 13.99 24.34
N THR A 51 3.35 14.00 23.00
CA THR A 51 2.25 14.38 22.13
C THR A 51 1.98 13.23 21.17
N ILE A 52 0.78 12.64 21.24
CA ILE A 52 0.32 11.61 20.32
C ILE A 52 -0.20 12.27 19.05
N SER A 53 0.34 11.90 17.90
CA SER A 53 -0.16 12.34 16.59
C SER A 53 -0.98 11.27 15.87
N ALA A 54 -0.76 9.98 16.19
CA ALA A 54 -1.53 8.87 15.64
C ALA A 54 -1.48 7.64 16.54
N VAL A 55 -2.57 6.86 16.55
CA VAL A 55 -2.67 5.51 17.10
C VAL A 55 -3.20 4.61 15.99
N LEU A 56 -2.39 3.67 15.51
CA LEU A 56 -2.61 2.93 14.27
C LEU A 56 -2.39 1.43 14.51
N ASP A 57 -3.13 0.57 13.79
CA ASP A 57 -2.78 -0.85 13.74
C ASP A 57 -1.37 -1.02 13.14
N ALA A 58 -0.61 -2.02 13.59
CA ALA A 58 0.77 -2.22 13.16
C ALA A 58 0.91 -2.91 11.79
N GLY A 59 -0.15 -3.48 11.24
CA GLY A 59 -0.17 -4.08 9.91
C GLY A 59 -0.48 -3.06 8.83
N GLY A 60 -1.71 -2.56 8.82
CA GLY A 60 -2.21 -1.65 7.80
C GLY A 60 -1.88 -0.17 8.01
N TYR A 61 -1.38 0.20 9.17
CA TYR A 61 -1.14 1.59 9.58
C TYR A 61 -2.39 2.49 9.47
N THR A 62 -3.55 1.91 9.75
CA THR A 62 -4.84 2.60 9.70
C THR A 62 -5.41 2.77 11.11
N ALA A 63 -6.34 3.73 11.29
CA ALA A 63 -7.03 3.91 12.56
C ALA A 63 -7.98 2.74 12.85
N ALA A 64 -8.44 2.67 14.09
CA ALA A 64 -9.13 1.57 14.73
C ALA A 64 -8.22 0.36 14.99
N ILE A 65 -8.18 -0.05 16.25
CA ILE A 65 -7.30 -1.12 16.73
C ILE A 65 -8.16 -2.34 17.07
N ALA A 66 -7.81 -3.50 16.52
CA ALA A 66 -8.49 -4.73 16.86
C ALA A 66 -8.08 -5.23 18.25
N GLN A 67 -8.99 -5.89 18.93
CA GLN A 67 -8.70 -6.56 20.20
C GLN A 67 -7.58 -7.59 20.02
N GLY A 68 -6.65 -7.66 20.95
CA GLY A 68 -5.51 -8.57 20.92
C GLY A 68 -4.44 -8.28 19.86
N SER A 69 -4.51 -7.15 19.17
CA SER A 69 -3.57 -6.81 18.07
C SER A 69 -2.40 -5.95 18.52
N VAL A 70 -1.34 -5.99 17.74
CA VAL A 70 -0.24 -5.01 17.84
C VAL A 70 -0.68 -3.70 17.22
N PHE A 71 -0.40 -2.61 17.91
CA PHE A 71 -0.61 -1.25 17.42
C PHE A 71 0.62 -0.38 17.64
N VAL A 72 0.70 0.73 16.91
CA VAL A 72 1.78 1.70 17.02
C VAL A 72 1.22 3.08 17.35
N ILE A 73 1.95 3.82 18.19
CA ILE A 73 1.72 5.24 18.47
C ILE A 73 2.86 6.02 17.84
N LYS A 74 2.53 7.02 17.03
CA LYS A 74 3.47 7.99 16.47
C LYS A 74 3.27 9.35 17.15
N GLY A 75 4.36 10.10 17.34
CA GLY A 75 4.26 11.41 17.95
C GLY A 75 5.60 12.03 18.30
N LYS A 76 5.55 13.00 19.20
CA LYS A 76 6.76 13.71 19.69
C LYS A 76 6.97 13.41 21.17
N SER A 77 8.23 13.26 21.56
CA SER A 77 8.62 13.01 22.97
C SER A 77 7.92 11.79 23.60
N LEU A 78 7.52 10.79 22.79
CA LEU A 78 6.86 9.58 23.28
C LEU A 78 7.81 8.71 24.12
N CYS A 79 9.10 8.74 23.82
CA CYS A 79 10.15 7.99 24.50
C CYS A 79 11.50 8.69 24.37
N GLY A 80 12.51 8.19 25.06
CA GLY A 80 13.91 8.59 24.89
C GLY A 80 14.50 8.15 23.55
N SER A 81 15.75 8.55 23.28
CA SER A 81 16.49 8.16 22.08
C SER A 81 16.87 6.67 22.09
N GLY A 82 16.99 6.09 20.90
CA GLY A 82 17.33 4.68 20.71
C GLY A 82 16.11 3.75 20.70
N ALA A 83 16.38 2.46 20.57
CA ALA A 83 15.37 1.41 20.60
C ALA A 83 15.46 0.60 21.90
N THR A 84 14.33 0.36 22.55
CA THR A 84 14.21 -0.55 23.69
C THR A 84 13.11 -1.54 23.40
N PHE A 85 13.40 -2.83 23.49
CA PHE A 85 12.46 -3.92 23.24
C PHE A 85 12.03 -4.58 24.54
N GLY A 86 10.74 -4.87 24.66
CA GLY A 86 10.20 -5.74 25.69
C GLY A 86 10.58 -7.20 25.44
N SER A 87 10.42 -8.02 26.45
CA SER A 87 10.60 -9.48 26.34
C SER A 87 9.29 -10.19 26.62
N VAL A 88 9.10 -11.35 26.02
CA VAL A 88 7.96 -12.24 26.30
C VAL A 88 8.20 -12.93 27.65
N PRO A 89 7.23 -12.93 28.58
CA PRO A 89 5.92 -12.27 28.54
C PRO A 89 6.02 -10.75 28.51
N TYR A 90 5.31 -10.11 27.56
CA TYR A 90 5.26 -8.65 27.52
C TYR A 90 4.55 -8.10 28.75
N SER A 91 5.04 -7.01 29.29
CA SER A 91 4.50 -6.39 30.50
C SER A 91 3.63 -5.18 30.21
N SER A 92 2.57 -5.00 30.98
CA SER A 92 1.84 -3.73 31.06
C SER A 92 2.51 -2.69 31.97
N ALA A 93 3.57 -3.07 32.69
CA ALA A 93 4.43 -2.11 33.38
C ALA A 93 5.20 -1.25 32.37
N PRO A 94 5.69 -0.06 32.80
CA PRO A 94 6.42 0.82 31.90
C PRO A 94 7.67 0.17 31.28
N LEU A 95 7.81 0.25 29.95
CA LEU A 95 9.01 -0.11 29.21
C LEU A 95 9.82 1.16 28.97
N ASN A 96 11.04 1.23 29.47
CA ASN A 96 11.87 2.44 29.39
C ASN A 96 11.12 3.70 29.89
N ASN A 97 10.39 3.55 31.02
CA ASN A 97 9.53 4.57 31.63
C ASN A 97 8.32 5.03 30.75
N VAL A 98 8.01 4.29 29.70
CA VAL A 98 6.86 4.56 28.81
C VAL A 98 5.75 3.56 29.07
N LYS A 99 4.53 4.07 29.21
CA LYS A 99 3.31 3.28 29.44
C LYS A 99 2.17 3.82 28.59
N VAL A 100 1.32 2.94 28.04
CA VAL A 100 0.14 3.28 27.24
C VAL A 100 -1.12 2.77 27.94
N THR A 101 -2.11 3.64 28.11
CA THR A 101 -3.38 3.33 28.78
C THR A 101 -4.57 3.68 27.90
N PHE A 102 -5.52 2.76 27.78
CA PHE A 102 -6.81 2.93 27.12
C PHE A 102 -7.90 3.15 28.17
N THR A 103 -8.52 4.32 28.19
CA THR A 103 -9.62 4.66 29.08
C THR A 103 -10.90 4.76 28.27
N PRO A 104 -12.01 4.04 28.59
CA PRO A 104 -13.26 4.16 27.86
C PRO A 104 -13.71 5.62 27.76
N ALA A 105 -14.18 6.05 26.59
CA ALA A 105 -14.65 7.44 26.39
C ALA A 105 -15.86 7.78 27.26
N THR A 106 -16.62 6.76 27.70
CA THR A 106 -17.74 6.88 28.62
C THR A 106 -17.32 7.00 30.09
N GLY A 107 -16.01 6.93 30.37
CA GLY A 107 -15.46 6.91 31.72
C GLY A 107 -15.24 5.50 32.26
N GLY A 108 -14.50 5.37 33.33
CA GLY A 108 -14.16 4.09 33.97
C GLY A 108 -12.66 3.90 34.16
N ALA A 109 -12.26 2.71 34.57
CA ALA A 109 -10.86 2.35 34.79
C ALA A 109 -10.12 2.22 33.45
N GLY A 110 -8.92 2.78 33.37
CA GLY A 110 -8.01 2.58 32.24
C GLY A 110 -7.43 1.17 32.23
N ILE A 111 -7.21 0.63 31.04
CA ILE A 111 -6.57 -0.65 30.78
C ILE A 111 -5.22 -0.40 30.12
N ASP A 112 -4.18 -0.95 30.70
CA ASP A 112 -2.82 -0.76 30.21
C ASP A 112 -2.48 -1.76 29.11
N ALA A 113 -1.84 -1.28 28.03
CA ALA A 113 -1.38 -2.12 26.93
C ALA A 113 -0.07 -2.84 27.29
N TYR A 114 0.19 -3.99 26.68
CA TYR A 114 1.44 -4.72 26.83
C TYR A 114 2.52 -4.11 25.93
N MET A 115 3.57 -3.62 26.52
CA MET A 115 4.62 -2.85 25.81
C MET A 115 5.54 -3.75 25.00
N VAL A 116 5.65 -3.52 23.70
CA VAL A 116 6.47 -4.31 22.77
C VAL A 116 7.81 -3.62 22.51
N TYR A 117 7.79 -2.35 22.12
CA TYR A 117 9.03 -1.55 21.99
C TYR A 117 8.77 -0.06 22.09
N THR A 118 9.86 0.67 22.38
CA THR A 118 9.95 2.12 22.22
C THR A 118 11.10 2.45 21.28
N TYR A 119 10.91 3.45 20.38
CA TYR A 119 11.91 3.87 19.41
C TYR A 119 11.92 5.39 19.27
N GLY A 120 13.11 5.99 19.42
CA GLY A 120 13.31 7.43 19.22
C GLY A 120 14.54 7.72 18.38
N ALA A 121 14.35 8.45 17.26
CA ALA A 121 15.41 8.92 16.39
C ALA A 121 15.14 10.39 16.03
N GLY A 122 15.88 11.29 16.64
CA GLY A 122 15.71 12.74 16.47
C GLY A 122 14.30 13.19 16.85
N ALA A 123 13.57 13.81 15.92
CA ALA A 123 12.20 14.26 16.11
C ALA A 123 11.16 13.14 16.00
N THR A 124 11.54 11.98 15.48
CA THR A 124 10.64 10.84 15.28
C THR A 124 10.65 9.95 16.51
N THR A 125 9.47 9.76 17.10
CA THR A 125 9.28 8.82 18.21
C THR A 125 8.11 7.89 17.90
N GLN A 126 8.30 6.61 18.20
CA GLN A 126 7.30 5.58 17.99
C GLN A 126 7.30 4.59 19.16
N VAL A 127 6.11 4.13 19.51
CA VAL A 127 5.90 3.12 20.55
C VAL A 127 4.99 2.05 19.97
N ALA A 128 5.31 0.78 20.20
CA ALA A 128 4.44 -0.33 19.86
C ALA A 128 4.01 -1.09 21.13
N ALA A 129 2.75 -1.52 21.13
CA ALA A 129 2.19 -2.32 22.21
C ALA A 129 1.10 -3.25 21.69
N ILE A 130 0.69 -4.23 22.50
CA ILE A 130 -0.42 -5.12 22.22
C ILE A 130 -1.63 -4.65 23.04
N LEU A 131 -2.76 -4.46 22.35
CA LEU A 131 -4.03 -4.20 23.02
C LEU A 131 -4.58 -5.51 23.59
N PRO A 132 -4.83 -5.61 24.90
CA PRO A 132 -5.39 -6.84 25.44
C PRO A 132 -6.74 -7.22 24.81
N SER A 133 -6.96 -8.50 24.53
CA SER A 133 -8.24 -9.03 24.02
C SER A 133 -9.42 -8.73 24.96
N THR A 134 -9.14 -8.47 26.22
CA THR A 134 -10.13 -8.12 27.24
C THR A 134 -10.64 -6.67 27.17
N VAL A 135 -10.02 -5.80 26.34
CA VAL A 135 -10.49 -4.43 26.11
C VAL A 135 -11.73 -4.48 25.22
N PRO A 136 -12.92 -4.09 25.70
CA PRO A 136 -14.14 -4.14 24.89
C PRO A 136 -14.08 -3.28 23.64
N ALA A 137 -14.81 -3.65 22.59
CA ALA A 137 -14.96 -2.77 21.42
C ALA A 137 -15.72 -1.48 21.81
N GLY A 138 -15.26 -0.34 21.28
CA GLY A 138 -15.83 0.97 21.59
C GLY A 138 -14.84 2.11 21.42
N GLU A 139 -15.25 3.30 21.87
CA GLU A 139 -14.44 4.51 21.81
C GLU A 139 -13.59 4.67 23.07
N TYR A 140 -12.32 5.03 22.89
CA TYR A 140 -11.34 5.17 23.97
C TYR A 140 -10.57 6.49 23.88
N ASN A 141 -10.17 6.98 25.04
CA ASN A 141 -9.17 7.99 25.24
C ASN A 141 -7.82 7.29 25.52
N VAL A 142 -6.89 7.37 24.58
CA VAL A 142 -5.55 6.78 24.70
C VAL A 142 -4.61 7.83 25.26
N THR A 143 -3.89 7.49 26.32
CA THR A 143 -2.84 8.32 26.89
C THR A 143 -1.52 7.57 26.93
N LEU A 144 -0.43 8.30 26.80
CA LEU A 144 0.93 7.79 26.93
C LEU A 144 1.66 8.57 28.03
N ALA A 145 2.21 7.86 29.00
CA ALA A 145 3.10 8.42 30.01
C ALA A 145 4.55 8.14 29.64
N ASN A 146 5.42 9.15 29.73
CA ASN A 146 6.86 9.06 29.57
C ASN A 146 7.56 9.76 30.73
N ASN A 147 8.33 9.04 31.54
CA ASN A 147 8.97 9.56 32.75
C ASN A 147 7.99 10.33 33.67
N GLY A 148 6.76 9.87 33.78
CA GLY A 148 5.71 10.49 34.61
C GLY A 148 4.95 11.63 33.94
N ALA A 149 5.43 12.22 32.85
CA ALA A 149 4.69 13.20 32.06
C ALA A 149 3.66 12.47 31.17
N VAL A 150 2.39 12.91 31.21
CA VAL A 150 1.28 12.25 30.49
C VAL A 150 0.85 13.11 29.30
N SER A 151 0.60 12.49 28.17
CA SER A 151 0.05 13.13 26.98
C SER A 151 -1.38 13.62 27.19
N ALA A 152 -1.81 14.59 26.36
CA ALA A 152 -3.24 14.77 26.14
C ALA A 152 -3.88 13.46 25.63
N ALA A 153 -5.15 13.26 25.94
CA ALA A 153 -5.90 12.11 25.48
C ALA A 153 -6.08 12.14 23.95
N PHE A 154 -5.76 11.03 23.28
CA PHE A 154 -6.01 10.82 21.87
C PHE A 154 -7.20 9.86 21.68
N LYS A 155 -8.18 10.26 20.90
CA LYS A 155 -9.36 9.40 20.64
C LYS A 155 -9.00 8.28 19.68
N SER A 156 -9.36 7.05 20.05
CA SER A 156 -9.15 5.85 19.23
C SER A 156 -10.34 4.91 19.37
N THR A 157 -10.66 4.20 18.31
CA THR A 157 -11.72 3.20 18.29
C THR A 157 -11.12 1.80 18.43
N VAL A 158 -11.64 1.01 19.35
CA VAL A 158 -11.34 -0.42 19.46
C VAL A 158 -12.45 -1.21 18.76
N VAL A 159 -12.05 -2.17 17.92
CA VAL A 159 -12.97 -3.06 17.19
C VAL A 159 -12.65 -4.53 17.48
N ALA A 160 -13.62 -5.41 17.26
CA ALA A 160 -13.38 -6.85 17.47
C ALA A 160 -12.36 -7.40 16.46
N HIS A 161 -12.52 -7.08 15.19
CA HIS A 161 -11.70 -7.60 14.10
C HIS A 161 -11.33 -6.48 13.16
N LYS A 162 -10.06 -6.40 12.78
CA LYS A 162 -9.55 -5.53 11.71
C LYS A 162 -8.16 -6.00 11.35
N PHE A 163 -8.11 -6.96 10.43
CA PHE A 163 -6.82 -7.50 10.01
C PHE A 163 -6.04 -6.47 9.19
N GLY A 164 -4.78 -6.29 9.53
CA GLY A 164 -3.81 -5.52 8.76
C GLY A 164 -2.65 -6.42 8.32
N ILE A 165 -2.39 -6.48 7.01
CA ILE A 165 -1.23 -7.18 6.46
C ILE A 165 0.02 -6.34 6.73
N ILE A 166 1.06 -6.96 7.27
CA ILE A 166 2.35 -6.29 7.48
C ILE A 166 3.04 -6.10 6.13
N SER A 167 3.45 -4.87 5.84
CA SER A 167 4.27 -4.55 4.66
C SER A 167 5.75 -4.49 5.01
N VAL A 168 6.62 -4.86 4.06
CA VAL A 168 8.09 -4.91 4.25
C VAL A 168 8.66 -3.57 4.69
N ASN A 169 8.11 -2.47 4.18
CA ASN A 169 8.53 -1.10 4.50
C ASN A 169 7.79 -0.48 5.69
N SER A 170 6.94 -1.24 6.39
CA SER A 170 6.14 -0.75 7.52
C SER A 170 5.30 0.50 7.19
N SER A 171 4.77 0.58 5.96
CA SER A 171 3.89 1.67 5.51
C SER A 171 2.41 1.29 5.43
N GLY A 172 2.10 -0.01 5.53
CA GLY A 172 0.76 -0.56 5.28
C GLY A 172 0.44 -0.73 3.79
N ALA A 173 1.39 -0.47 2.90
CA ALA A 173 1.24 -0.61 1.45
C ALA A 173 2.51 -1.22 0.84
N GLY A 174 2.45 -1.59 -0.44
CA GLY A 174 3.55 -2.21 -1.16
C GLY A 174 3.68 -3.69 -0.85
N ARG A 175 4.90 -4.20 -0.87
CA ARG A 175 5.17 -5.64 -0.74
C ARG A 175 4.80 -6.17 0.65
N ALA A 176 3.96 -7.22 0.69
CA ALA A 176 3.57 -7.88 1.94
C ALA A 176 4.75 -8.66 2.54
N VAL A 177 4.75 -8.83 3.86
CA VAL A 177 5.57 -9.82 4.53
C VAL A 177 4.88 -11.18 4.34
N VAL A 178 5.37 -11.92 3.35
CA VAL A 178 4.90 -13.27 3.00
C VAL A 178 6.10 -14.21 2.96
N GLN A 179 5.91 -15.42 3.44
CA GLN A 179 6.89 -16.50 3.34
C GLN A 179 6.34 -17.61 2.43
N ASN A 180 7.17 -18.09 1.53
CA ASN A 180 6.90 -19.24 0.68
C ASN A 180 7.45 -20.48 1.38
N VAL A 181 6.62 -21.47 1.63
CA VAL A 181 7.05 -22.73 2.26
C VAL A 181 7.78 -23.58 1.21
N VAL A 182 9.06 -23.84 1.44
CA VAL A 182 9.90 -24.67 0.58
C VAL A 182 9.89 -26.12 1.11
N SER A 183 10.01 -26.28 2.42
CA SER A 183 9.92 -27.56 3.11
C SER A 183 9.33 -27.38 4.50
N GLN A 184 9.26 -28.42 5.31
CA GLN A 184 8.77 -28.34 6.70
C GLN A 184 9.60 -27.42 7.59
N THR A 185 10.84 -27.12 7.22
CA THR A 185 11.81 -26.34 8.01
C THR A 185 12.40 -25.17 7.24
N GLU A 186 12.07 -25.00 5.96
CA GLU A 186 12.66 -24.00 5.09
C GLU A 186 11.58 -23.10 4.50
N TYR A 187 11.84 -21.80 4.56
CA TYR A 187 10.96 -20.75 4.09
C TYR A 187 11.76 -19.71 3.31
N ASP A 188 11.28 -19.35 2.14
CA ASP A 188 11.79 -18.22 1.38
C ASP A 188 10.95 -16.98 1.67
N LEU A 189 11.58 -15.82 1.75
CA LEU A 189 10.85 -14.54 1.73
C LEU A 189 10.27 -14.33 0.34
N ASN A 190 8.99 -13.95 0.24
CA ASN A 190 8.38 -13.65 -1.05
C ASN A 190 9.00 -12.39 -1.65
N ARG A 191 9.67 -12.54 -2.80
CA ARG A 191 10.32 -11.49 -3.58
C ARG A 191 10.18 -11.75 -5.08
N TYR A 192 10.69 -10.85 -5.91
CA TYR A 192 10.50 -10.89 -7.37
C TYR A 192 11.34 -11.95 -8.08
N THR A 193 12.52 -12.23 -7.54
CA THR A 193 13.48 -13.20 -8.10
C THR A 193 13.93 -14.18 -7.03
N THR A 194 14.64 -15.23 -7.43
CA THR A 194 15.25 -16.19 -6.50
C THR A 194 16.66 -15.75 -6.14
N GLY A 195 16.98 -15.75 -4.84
CA GLY A 195 18.29 -15.35 -4.35
C GLY A 195 18.39 -15.40 -2.83
N SER A 196 19.35 -14.65 -2.29
CA SER A 196 19.51 -14.47 -0.84
C SER A 196 19.90 -13.04 -0.48
N LEU A 197 19.42 -12.58 0.68
CA LEU A 197 19.76 -11.28 1.24
C LEU A 197 19.96 -11.41 2.74
N ASN A 198 21.13 -10.98 3.23
CA ASN A 198 21.51 -11.07 4.65
C ASN A 198 21.35 -12.47 5.26
N GLY A 199 21.61 -13.53 4.47
CA GLY A 199 21.51 -14.92 4.91
C GLY A 199 20.11 -15.53 4.82
N TYR A 200 19.10 -14.78 4.38
CA TYR A 200 17.74 -15.29 4.15
C TYR A 200 17.51 -15.56 2.66
N ALA A 201 17.04 -16.75 2.34
CA ALA A 201 16.63 -17.10 0.99
C ALA A 201 15.32 -16.34 0.62
N TYR A 202 15.17 -16.04 -0.65
CA TYR A 202 13.95 -15.47 -1.18
C TYR A 202 13.65 -15.99 -2.59
N SER A 203 12.37 -16.04 -2.91
CA SER A 203 11.86 -16.45 -4.23
C SER A 203 10.47 -15.86 -4.48
N PRO A 204 9.98 -15.76 -5.72
CA PRO A 204 8.56 -15.62 -5.97
C PRO A 204 7.83 -16.89 -5.53
N ALA A 205 6.54 -16.76 -5.19
CA ALA A 205 5.69 -17.93 -4.94
C ALA A 205 5.28 -18.60 -6.26
N HIS A 206 4.75 -19.82 -6.16
CA HIS A 206 4.26 -20.61 -7.30
C HIS A 206 2.85 -21.14 -7.05
N ALA A 207 2.11 -21.40 -8.11
CA ALA A 207 0.82 -22.07 -8.01
C ALA A 207 0.95 -23.42 -7.28
N GLY A 208 0.04 -23.72 -6.37
CA GLY A 208 0.08 -24.91 -5.52
C GLY A 208 1.06 -24.85 -4.34
N GLN A 209 1.85 -23.81 -4.22
CA GLN A 209 2.76 -23.63 -3.09
C GLN A 209 2.02 -23.13 -1.84
N ILE A 210 2.46 -23.58 -0.66
CA ILE A 210 1.95 -23.05 0.61
C ILE A 210 2.65 -21.71 0.90
N ILE A 211 1.87 -20.72 1.28
CA ILE A 211 2.37 -19.42 1.72
C ILE A 211 1.87 -19.08 3.12
N VAL A 212 2.65 -18.26 3.84
CA VAL A 212 2.31 -17.70 5.14
C VAL A 212 2.24 -16.18 5.00
N ILE A 213 1.07 -15.59 5.24
CA ILE A 213 0.84 -14.14 5.23
C ILE A 213 0.88 -13.66 6.67
N TRP A 214 1.74 -12.68 6.95
CA TRP A 214 1.90 -12.08 8.26
C TRP A 214 1.07 -10.81 8.43
N GLY A 215 0.41 -10.72 9.59
CA GLY A 215 -0.45 -9.58 9.92
C GLY A 215 -0.73 -9.46 11.41
N THR A 216 -1.73 -8.64 11.72
CA THR A 216 -2.28 -8.48 13.08
C THR A 216 -3.74 -8.06 12.99
N GLY A 217 -4.58 -8.43 13.97
CA GLY A 217 -5.95 -7.93 14.07
C GLY A 217 -7.04 -8.93 13.65
N LEU A 218 -6.77 -10.23 13.64
CA LEU A 218 -7.82 -11.25 13.46
C LEU A 218 -8.87 -11.21 14.60
N GLY A 219 -8.52 -10.66 15.76
CA GLY A 219 -9.49 -10.41 16.83
C GLY A 219 -9.10 -11.01 18.18
N PRO A 220 -10.03 -11.00 19.16
CA PRO A 220 -9.74 -11.40 20.53
C PRO A 220 -9.53 -12.92 20.65
N ILE A 221 -8.68 -13.29 21.61
CA ILE A 221 -8.43 -14.67 22.01
C ILE A 221 -8.75 -14.85 23.49
N SER A 222 -8.96 -16.09 23.92
CA SER A 222 -9.24 -16.41 25.32
C SER A 222 -7.99 -16.56 26.19
N SER A 223 -6.82 -16.81 25.57
CA SER A 223 -5.54 -16.86 26.27
C SER A 223 -4.95 -15.45 26.45
N PRO A 224 -4.00 -15.26 27.39
CA PRO A 224 -3.33 -13.98 27.54
C PRO A 224 -2.58 -13.54 26.28
N ASP A 225 -2.74 -12.26 25.88
CA ASP A 225 -2.11 -11.74 24.65
C ASP A 225 -0.62 -11.42 24.79
N ASN A 226 -0.07 -11.46 25.98
CA ASN A 226 1.30 -11.07 26.28
C ASN A 226 2.31 -12.23 26.33
N ILE A 227 1.85 -13.46 26.12
CA ILE A 227 2.66 -14.69 26.10
C ILE A 227 2.60 -15.31 24.70
N GLU A 228 3.48 -16.27 24.43
CA GLU A 228 3.37 -17.11 23.25
C GLU A 228 2.04 -17.85 23.26
N PRO A 229 1.14 -17.62 22.30
CA PRO A 229 -0.23 -18.13 22.40
C PRO A 229 -0.34 -19.63 22.07
N GLY A 230 0.68 -20.22 21.44
CA GLY A 230 0.55 -21.49 20.78
C GLY A 230 -0.34 -21.41 19.53
N ALA A 231 -0.64 -22.54 18.91
CA ALA A 231 -1.51 -22.58 17.74
C ALA A 231 -2.99 -22.36 18.14
N LEU A 232 -3.52 -21.20 17.79
CA LEU A 232 -4.91 -20.80 18.00
C LEU A 232 -5.58 -20.51 16.65
N ASP A 233 -6.17 -21.53 16.05
CA ASP A 233 -6.81 -21.45 14.75
C ASP A 233 -8.22 -20.84 14.87
N LEU A 234 -8.46 -19.75 14.17
CA LEU A 234 -9.70 -18.97 14.19
C LEU A 234 -10.60 -19.23 12.97
N ARG A 235 -10.23 -20.12 12.05
CA ARG A 235 -11.01 -20.40 10.81
C ARG A 235 -12.42 -20.90 11.09
N GLN A 236 -12.66 -21.52 12.23
CA GLN A 236 -14.00 -22.02 12.61
C GLN A 236 -14.90 -20.91 13.15
N SER A 237 -14.32 -19.81 13.61
CA SER A 237 -15.06 -18.69 14.23
C SER A 237 -15.13 -17.44 13.35
N LEU A 238 -14.31 -17.35 12.32
CA LEU A 238 -14.20 -16.20 11.43
C LEU A 238 -14.39 -16.60 9.97
N ASN A 239 -15.12 -15.78 9.21
CA ASN A 239 -15.15 -15.90 7.76
C ASN A 239 -13.93 -15.16 7.19
N ILE A 240 -12.87 -15.90 6.85
CA ILE A 240 -11.61 -15.35 6.35
C ILE A 240 -11.46 -15.72 4.87
N GLN A 241 -11.19 -14.72 4.05
CA GLN A 241 -10.88 -14.87 2.62
C GLN A 241 -9.58 -14.13 2.29
N VAL A 242 -8.72 -14.77 1.53
CA VAL A 242 -7.52 -14.15 0.96
C VAL A 242 -7.81 -13.82 -0.49
N LEU A 243 -7.65 -12.55 -0.87
CA LEU A 243 -7.88 -12.08 -2.23
C LEU A 243 -6.52 -11.80 -2.87
N ILE A 244 -6.20 -12.56 -3.91
CA ILE A 244 -5.03 -12.32 -4.76
C ILE A 244 -5.56 -11.87 -6.10
N ASP A 245 -5.22 -10.65 -6.49
CA ASP A 245 -5.70 -10.03 -7.73
C ASP A 245 -7.23 -10.02 -7.85
N GLY A 246 -7.90 -9.82 -6.71
CA GLY A 246 -9.37 -9.81 -6.62
C GLY A 246 -10.02 -11.20 -6.62
N VAL A 247 -9.25 -12.28 -6.82
CA VAL A 247 -9.75 -13.65 -6.76
C VAL A 247 -9.66 -14.16 -5.32
N ALA A 248 -10.79 -14.56 -4.76
CA ALA A 248 -10.88 -15.04 -3.40
C ALA A 248 -10.41 -16.50 -3.26
N GLY A 249 -9.53 -16.75 -2.28
CA GLY A 249 -9.15 -18.07 -1.78
C GLY A 249 -9.51 -18.20 -0.29
N ILE A 250 -9.74 -19.41 0.17
CA ILE A 250 -10.02 -19.70 1.59
C ILE A 250 -8.73 -20.24 2.23
N PRO A 251 -8.31 -19.76 3.42
CA PRO A 251 -7.21 -20.38 4.15
C PRO A 251 -7.54 -21.84 4.47
N ASP A 252 -6.83 -22.76 3.84
CA ASP A 252 -7.09 -24.21 3.97
C ASP A 252 -6.28 -24.85 5.11
N LEU A 253 -5.18 -24.21 5.55
CA LEU A 253 -4.27 -24.78 6.51
C LEU A 253 -4.38 -24.16 7.90
N TYR A 254 -4.30 -22.82 8.01
CA TYR A 254 -4.36 -22.11 9.30
C TYR A 254 -4.72 -20.64 9.11
N ALA A 255 -5.44 -20.07 10.06
CA ALA A 255 -5.55 -18.63 10.22
C ALA A 255 -5.81 -18.31 11.70
N GLY A 256 -4.86 -17.64 12.35
CA GLY A 256 -4.93 -17.37 13.78
C GLY A 256 -3.70 -16.68 14.32
N ARG A 257 -3.54 -16.71 15.65
CA ARG A 257 -2.35 -16.17 16.29
C ARG A 257 -1.11 -16.90 15.84
N ALA A 258 -0.07 -16.14 15.55
CA ALA A 258 1.26 -16.71 15.32
C ALA A 258 1.74 -17.42 16.60
N PRO A 259 2.06 -18.72 16.57
CA PRO A 259 2.24 -19.53 17.78
C PRO A 259 3.32 -19.01 18.73
N THR A 260 4.35 -18.32 18.21
CA THR A 260 5.53 -17.86 18.96
C THR A 260 5.62 -16.32 19.06
N LEU A 261 4.67 -15.58 18.43
CA LEU A 261 4.71 -14.12 18.38
C LEU A 261 3.42 -13.52 18.93
N PRO A 262 3.41 -13.08 20.20
CA PRO A 262 2.25 -12.45 20.81
C PRO A 262 1.76 -11.24 20.01
N GLY A 263 0.45 -11.15 19.78
CA GLY A 263 -0.19 -10.06 19.06
C GLY A 263 -0.05 -10.09 17.53
N ALA A 264 0.85 -10.92 16.98
CA ALA A 264 0.91 -11.18 15.56
C ALA A 264 -0.07 -12.29 15.15
N ASP A 265 -0.54 -12.22 13.92
CA ASP A 265 -1.38 -13.22 13.29
C ASP A 265 -0.70 -13.77 12.03
N GLU A 266 -0.97 -15.01 11.70
CA GLU A 266 -0.56 -15.64 10.46
C GLU A 266 -1.74 -16.31 9.76
N ILE A 267 -1.73 -16.23 8.43
CA ILE A 267 -2.70 -16.91 7.56
C ILE A 267 -1.91 -17.80 6.62
N VAL A 268 -2.19 -19.10 6.68
CA VAL A 268 -1.49 -20.14 5.92
C VAL A 268 -2.46 -20.78 4.94
N LEU A 269 -2.11 -20.73 3.65
CA LEU A 269 -2.93 -21.30 2.60
C LEU A 269 -2.09 -21.88 1.48
N THR A 270 -2.69 -22.83 0.75
CA THR A 270 -2.16 -23.33 -0.51
C THR A 270 -2.63 -22.42 -1.65
N LEU A 271 -1.70 -21.90 -2.44
CA LEU A 271 -2.06 -21.09 -3.62
C LEU A 271 -2.84 -21.95 -4.63
N PRO A 272 -3.97 -21.45 -5.16
CA PRO A 272 -4.72 -22.17 -6.19
C PRO A 272 -3.88 -22.45 -7.44
N ALA A 273 -4.16 -23.57 -8.11
CA ALA A 273 -3.44 -23.94 -9.34
C ALA A 273 -3.63 -22.92 -10.49
N ASN A 274 -4.70 -22.15 -10.44
CA ASN A 274 -5.05 -21.11 -11.42
C ASN A 274 -4.83 -19.69 -10.90
N VAL A 275 -3.99 -19.51 -9.87
CA VAL A 275 -3.67 -18.19 -9.36
C VAL A 275 -2.98 -17.33 -10.44
N SER A 276 -3.30 -16.05 -10.49
CA SER A 276 -2.62 -15.10 -11.38
C SER A 276 -1.12 -15.04 -11.09
N THR A 277 -0.32 -14.83 -12.14
CA THR A 277 1.15 -14.69 -12.04
C THR A 277 1.57 -13.26 -12.35
N GLY A 278 2.58 -12.77 -11.64
CA GLY A 278 3.10 -11.40 -11.79
C GLY A 278 3.88 -10.94 -10.56
N CYS A 279 4.59 -9.83 -10.68
CA CYS A 279 5.41 -9.29 -9.58
C CYS A 279 4.62 -8.40 -8.60
N LEU A 280 3.53 -7.81 -9.02
CA LEU A 280 2.80 -6.79 -8.26
C LEU A 280 1.31 -7.14 -8.14
N LEU A 281 1.01 -8.41 -7.87
CA LEU A 281 -0.37 -8.86 -7.68
C LEU A 281 -0.93 -8.31 -6.37
N SER A 282 -2.13 -7.77 -6.40
CA SER A 282 -2.77 -7.26 -5.18
C SER A 282 -3.03 -8.39 -4.20
N LEU A 283 -2.70 -8.16 -2.93
CA LEU A 283 -2.97 -9.06 -1.82
C LEU A 283 -3.78 -8.34 -0.75
N GLN A 284 -4.96 -8.84 -0.47
CA GLN A 284 -5.84 -8.38 0.61
C GLN A 284 -6.41 -9.57 1.37
N VAL A 285 -6.85 -9.31 2.58
CA VAL A 285 -7.56 -10.28 3.42
C VAL A 285 -8.89 -9.69 3.85
N SER A 286 -9.95 -10.45 3.70
CA SER A 286 -11.28 -10.12 4.22
C SER A 286 -11.54 -10.94 5.47
N VAL A 287 -11.89 -10.29 6.56
CA VAL A 287 -12.33 -10.94 7.81
C VAL A 287 -13.77 -10.50 8.09
N ASN A 288 -14.71 -11.43 8.09
CA ASN A 288 -16.15 -11.15 8.27
C ASN A 288 -16.67 -10.05 7.32
N GLY A 289 -16.13 -9.99 6.09
CA GLY A 289 -16.49 -9.00 5.08
C GLY A 289 -15.74 -7.66 5.17
N GLN A 290 -14.88 -7.46 6.18
CA GLN A 290 -14.04 -6.28 6.29
C GLN A 290 -12.68 -6.53 5.64
N LEU A 291 -12.32 -5.71 4.64
CA LEU A 291 -11.05 -5.80 3.93
C LEU A 291 -9.89 -5.21 4.73
N SER A 292 -8.74 -5.85 4.62
CA SER A 292 -7.45 -5.33 5.08
C SER A 292 -6.95 -4.17 4.20
N ASN A 293 -5.81 -3.60 4.56
CA ASN A 293 -4.98 -2.82 3.63
C ASN A 293 -4.65 -3.63 2.37
N SER A 294 -4.37 -2.93 1.27
CA SER A 294 -3.92 -3.53 0.02
C SER A 294 -2.39 -3.54 -0.03
N THR A 295 -1.83 -4.73 -0.21
CA THR A 295 -0.39 -4.98 -0.36
C THR A 295 -0.14 -5.73 -1.66
N THR A 296 1.10 -6.14 -1.93
CA THR A 296 1.43 -6.93 -3.13
C THR A 296 2.15 -8.22 -2.78
N ILE A 297 1.96 -9.22 -3.65
CA ILE A 297 2.66 -10.50 -3.64
C ILE A 297 3.26 -10.80 -5.02
N ALA A 298 4.41 -11.47 -5.05
CA ALA A 298 5.05 -11.92 -6.28
C ALA A 298 4.78 -13.42 -6.49
N ILE A 299 4.24 -13.76 -7.66
CA ILE A 299 3.96 -15.15 -8.06
C ILE A 299 4.54 -15.38 -9.46
N ALA A 300 5.45 -16.35 -9.59
CA ALA A 300 6.04 -16.72 -10.86
C ALA A 300 5.21 -17.78 -11.60
N SER A 301 5.42 -17.88 -12.90
CA SER A 301 4.77 -18.87 -13.75
C SER A 301 5.54 -20.18 -13.74
N GLY A 302 4.86 -21.30 -13.61
CA GLY A 302 5.49 -22.61 -13.63
C GLY A 302 6.66 -22.72 -12.64
N ASP A 303 7.84 -23.10 -13.11
CA ASP A 303 9.08 -23.22 -12.32
C ASP A 303 10.02 -22.00 -12.53
N ASP A 304 9.52 -20.88 -13.02
CA ASP A 304 10.32 -19.69 -13.27
C ASP A 304 10.91 -19.13 -11.97
N HIS A 305 12.20 -18.79 -11.99
CA HIS A 305 12.91 -18.20 -10.85
C HIS A 305 12.69 -16.69 -10.67
N ALA A 306 11.83 -16.09 -11.47
CA ALA A 306 11.44 -14.70 -11.38
C ALA A 306 9.99 -14.51 -11.83
N CYS A 307 9.28 -13.63 -11.16
CA CYS A 307 7.99 -13.16 -11.65
C CYS A 307 8.16 -12.20 -12.84
N THR A 308 7.10 -11.90 -13.53
CA THR A 308 7.10 -10.95 -14.65
C THR A 308 6.46 -9.62 -14.26
N ALA A 309 7.06 -8.52 -14.69
CA ALA A 309 6.48 -7.19 -14.59
C ALA A 309 6.66 -6.46 -15.94
N PRO A 310 5.60 -5.86 -16.50
CA PRO A 310 5.70 -5.18 -17.78
C PRO A 310 6.78 -4.10 -17.79
N GLY A 311 7.71 -4.21 -18.73
CA GLY A 311 8.78 -3.22 -18.94
C GLY A 311 9.93 -3.28 -17.93
N ILE A 312 9.93 -4.19 -16.96
CA ILE A 312 11.00 -4.39 -15.97
C ILE A 312 11.69 -5.73 -16.26
N SER A 313 13.00 -5.70 -16.51
CA SER A 313 13.79 -6.90 -16.75
C SER A 313 14.06 -7.68 -15.44
N THR A 314 14.37 -8.97 -15.55
CA THR A 314 14.78 -9.79 -14.41
C THR A 314 15.98 -9.22 -13.65
N ALA A 315 16.94 -8.60 -14.36
CA ALA A 315 18.09 -7.95 -13.71
C ALA A 315 17.67 -6.74 -12.85
N GLN A 316 16.71 -5.96 -13.32
CA GLN A 316 16.13 -4.84 -12.56
C GLN A 316 15.32 -5.33 -11.36
N LEU A 317 14.55 -6.41 -11.52
CA LEU A 317 13.84 -7.05 -10.41
C LEU A 317 14.81 -7.58 -9.34
N ALA A 318 15.91 -8.22 -9.76
CA ALA A 318 16.95 -8.67 -8.83
C ALA A 318 17.61 -7.50 -8.08
N LYS A 319 17.83 -6.36 -8.74
CA LYS A 319 18.33 -5.14 -8.08
C LYS A 319 17.34 -4.63 -7.02
N LEU A 320 16.04 -4.65 -7.33
CA LEU A 320 14.99 -4.30 -6.37
C LEU A 320 15.00 -5.25 -5.15
N ASP A 321 15.22 -6.54 -5.36
CA ASP A 321 15.28 -7.52 -4.28
C ASP A 321 16.49 -7.36 -3.37
N GLN A 322 17.59 -6.81 -3.88
CA GLN A 322 18.79 -6.50 -3.09
C GLN A 322 18.67 -5.22 -2.25
N GLY A 323 17.56 -4.48 -2.37
CA GLY A 323 17.32 -3.28 -1.56
C GLY A 323 18.16 -2.06 -1.97
N GLY A 324 18.70 -2.04 -3.19
CA GLY A 324 19.47 -0.92 -3.71
C GLY A 324 18.59 0.28 -4.12
N ASN A 325 19.24 1.40 -4.39
CA ASN A 325 18.56 2.54 -5.01
C ASN A 325 18.15 2.19 -6.43
N PHE A 326 16.90 2.54 -6.77
CA PHE A 326 16.31 2.32 -8.07
C PHE A 326 15.93 3.66 -8.67
N SER A 327 16.46 3.95 -9.85
CA SER A 327 16.24 5.21 -10.54
C SER A 327 15.13 5.07 -11.58
N VAL A 328 14.14 5.94 -11.49
CA VAL A 328 12.96 5.93 -12.38
C VAL A 328 12.82 7.27 -13.07
N GLY A 329 12.60 7.24 -14.39
CA GLY A 329 12.17 8.39 -15.17
C GLY A 329 10.75 8.20 -15.69
N THR A 330 9.87 9.14 -15.38
CA THR A 330 8.48 9.15 -15.85
C THR A 330 8.28 10.36 -16.74
N LEU A 331 7.85 10.12 -17.96
CA LEU A 331 7.39 11.16 -18.89
C LEU A 331 5.90 10.94 -19.16
N ALA A 332 5.14 12.03 -19.24
CA ALA A 332 3.71 11.97 -19.51
C ALA A 332 3.26 13.15 -20.38
N ILE A 333 2.39 12.85 -21.32
CA ILE A 333 1.57 13.86 -21.99
C ILE A 333 0.10 13.47 -21.87
N ALA A 334 -0.75 14.41 -21.46
CA ALA A 334 -2.15 14.16 -21.29
C ALA A 334 -2.98 15.34 -21.80
N GLY A 335 -3.96 15.05 -22.64
CA GLY A 335 -4.95 16.01 -23.09
C GLY A 335 -6.34 15.63 -22.60
N GLY A 336 -7.25 16.59 -22.47
CA GLY A 336 -8.61 16.24 -22.09
C GLY A 336 -9.43 17.40 -21.55
N THR A 337 -10.51 17.06 -20.87
CA THR A 337 -11.42 18.04 -20.29
C THR A 337 -11.64 17.78 -18.81
N ASP A 338 -11.74 18.86 -18.04
CA ASP A 338 -12.22 18.82 -16.66
C ASP A 338 -13.55 19.57 -16.59
N ALA A 339 -14.61 18.86 -16.23
CA ALA A 339 -15.98 19.38 -16.18
C ALA A 339 -16.50 19.37 -14.74
N SER A 340 -16.98 20.53 -14.30
CA SER A 340 -17.62 20.70 -13.00
C SER A 340 -18.90 21.53 -13.17
N GLY A 341 -20.05 20.94 -12.89
CA GLY A 341 -21.35 21.54 -13.17
C GLY A 341 -21.51 21.84 -14.67
N ASN A 342 -21.79 23.11 -15.00
CA ASN A 342 -21.96 23.56 -16.39
C ASN A 342 -20.66 24.10 -17.03
N THR A 343 -19.54 24.02 -16.31
CA THR A 343 -18.24 24.50 -16.79
C THR A 343 -17.39 23.33 -17.23
N SER A 344 -16.83 23.41 -18.42
CA SER A 344 -15.85 22.45 -18.95
C SER A 344 -14.65 23.21 -19.46
N ILE A 345 -13.47 22.85 -19.00
CA ILE A 345 -12.20 23.44 -19.44
C ILE A 345 -11.35 22.38 -20.14
N ARG A 346 -10.68 22.77 -21.21
CA ARG A 346 -9.66 21.94 -21.84
C ARG A 346 -8.38 22.03 -21.02
N VAL A 347 -7.78 20.87 -20.73
CA VAL A 347 -6.52 20.76 -20.00
C VAL A 347 -5.58 19.87 -20.80
N ASP A 348 -4.50 20.47 -21.35
CA ASP A 348 -3.44 19.74 -22.01
C ASP A 348 -2.16 19.93 -21.19
N THR A 349 -1.52 18.81 -20.82
CA THR A 349 -0.36 18.82 -19.92
C THR A 349 0.79 17.98 -20.45
N ALA A 350 1.99 18.40 -20.11
CA ALA A 350 3.20 17.58 -20.22
C ALA A 350 3.91 17.58 -18.87
N SER A 351 4.41 16.44 -18.45
CA SER A 351 5.15 16.32 -17.20
C SER A 351 6.32 15.37 -17.31
N ALA A 352 7.32 15.60 -16.48
CA ALA A 352 8.48 14.73 -16.35
C ALA A 352 8.94 14.70 -14.91
N ILE A 353 9.22 13.52 -14.40
CA ILE A 353 9.79 13.33 -13.08
C ILE A 353 10.87 12.27 -13.13
N PHE A 354 12.01 12.55 -12.52
CA PHE A 354 13.12 11.62 -12.37
C PHE A 354 13.45 11.50 -10.90
N VAL A 355 13.44 10.28 -10.39
CA VAL A 355 13.64 9.99 -8.96
C VAL A 355 14.56 8.80 -8.76
N ALA A 356 15.34 8.85 -7.69
CA ALA A 356 15.95 7.67 -7.11
C ALA A 356 15.25 7.37 -5.78
N LEU A 357 14.87 6.13 -5.58
CA LEU A 357 14.14 5.67 -4.41
C LEU A 357 14.65 4.30 -3.99
N ASN A 358 14.45 3.97 -2.73
CA ASN A 358 14.73 2.64 -2.25
C ASN A 358 13.71 1.66 -2.83
N ALA A 359 14.13 0.43 -3.09
CA ALA A 359 13.28 -0.61 -3.65
C ALA A 359 11.99 -0.85 -2.86
N ASP A 360 12.05 -0.77 -1.53
CA ASP A 360 10.87 -0.98 -0.69
C ASP A 360 9.90 0.21 -0.73
N GLU A 361 10.39 1.39 -1.07
CA GLU A 361 9.59 2.61 -1.24
C GLU A 361 8.93 2.69 -2.63
N LEU A 362 9.53 2.10 -3.66
CA LEU A 362 8.91 1.99 -4.99
C LEU A 362 7.52 1.37 -4.89
N ASN A 363 7.36 0.37 -4.03
CA ASN A 363 6.12 -0.35 -3.85
C ASN A 363 5.11 0.38 -2.95
N ALA A 364 5.56 1.30 -2.09
CA ALA A 364 4.67 2.05 -1.19
C ALA A 364 3.87 3.15 -1.92
N GLY A 365 4.43 3.69 -2.99
CA GLY A 365 3.80 4.77 -3.78
C GLY A 365 2.98 4.28 -4.98
N THR A 366 3.15 3.04 -5.40
CA THR A 366 2.29 2.44 -6.41
C THR A 366 1.07 1.85 -5.71
N PRO A 367 -0.16 2.31 -5.99
CA PRO A 367 -1.33 1.47 -5.76
C PRO A 367 -1.00 0.11 -6.36
N ALA A 368 -1.28 -0.98 -5.65
CA ALA A 368 -1.09 -2.31 -6.20
C ALA A 368 -1.46 -2.25 -7.67
N ALA A 369 -0.48 -2.41 -8.55
CA ALA A 369 -0.74 -2.34 -9.97
C ALA A 369 -1.75 -3.45 -10.17
N SER A 370 -3.03 -3.06 -10.22
CA SER A 370 -4.09 -4.01 -10.45
C SER A 370 -3.65 -4.78 -11.67
N THR A 371 -3.63 -6.07 -11.59
CA THR A 371 -3.52 -6.96 -12.74
C THR A 371 -4.30 -6.30 -13.87
N PRO A 372 -3.81 -6.34 -15.09
CA PRO A 372 -4.57 -5.80 -16.19
C PRO A 372 -5.97 -6.40 -16.13
N LEU A 373 -6.96 -5.59 -15.77
CA LEU A 373 -8.35 -6.01 -15.83
C LEU A 373 -8.58 -6.60 -17.21
N ALA A 374 -9.28 -7.72 -17.27
CA ALA A 374 -9.72 -8.24 -18.56
C ALA A 374 -10.57 -7.16 -19.27
N ASN A 375 -10.45 -7.06 -20.59
CA ASN A 375 -11.32 -6.19 -21.36
C ASN A 375 -12.79 -6.51 -21.07
N ASN A 376 -13.59 -5.45 -20.94
CA ASN A 376 -15.02 -5.51 -20.59
C ASN A 376 -15.30 -6.04 -19.16
N SER A 377 -14.37 -5.86 -18.25
CA SER A 377 -14.56 -6.18 -16.83
C SER A 377 -14.44 -4.94 -15.94
N CYS A 378 -14.98 -5.04 -14.72
CA CYS A 378 -14.93 -3.99 -13.71
C CYS A 378 -14.43 -4.56 -12.38
N THR A 379 -13.72 -3.71 -11.62
CA THR A 379 -13.39 -3.96 -10.22
C THR A 379 -13.80 -2.79 -9.35
N VAL A 380 -14.01 -3.06 -8.07
CA VAL A 380 -14.26 -2.02 -7.06
C VAL A 380 -13.30 -2.24 -5.89
N THR A 381 -12.74 -1.14 -5.43
CA THR A 381 -11.98 -1.09 -4.17
C THR A 381 -12.68 -0.11 -3.24
N ARG A 382 -12.98 -0.52 -2.02
CA ARG A 382 -13.55 0.35 -0.99
C ARG A 382 -12.72 0.23 0.29
N GLN A 383 -12.41 1.36 0.89
CA GLN A 383 -11.60 1.42 2.10
C GLN A 383 -12.03 2.58 2.99
N ILE A 384 -11.90 2.40 4.30
CA ILE A 384 -11.99 3.51 5.25
C ILE A 384 -10.56 3.97 5.51
N VAL A 385 -10.28 5.22 5.14
CA VAL A 385 -8.97 5.84 5.38
C VAL A 385 -9.10 6.92 6.45
N THR A 386 -8.13 6.95 7.35
CA THR A 386 -7.98 8.07 8.28
C THR A 386 -7.17 9.15 7.60
N VAL A 387 -7.76 10.33 7.51
CA VAL A 387 -7.04 11.52 7.04
C VAL A 387 -6.30 12.10 8.23
N PRO A 388 -4.96 12.13 8.24
CA PRO A 388 -4.22 12.77 9.32
C PRO A 388 -4.62 14.24 9.42
N THR A 389 -5.16 14.65 10.55
CA THR A 389 -5.50 16.07 10.80
C THR A 389 -4.27 16.92 11.11
N THR A 390 -3.18 16.27 11.49
CA THR A 390 -1.87 16.89 11.74
C THR A 390 -0.78 15.90 11.34
N GLY A 391 0.06 16.27 10.42
CA GLY A 391 1.18 15.46 9.92
C GLY A 391 1.08 15.23 8.41
N SER A 392 2.23 15.27 7.74
CA SER A 392 2.29 14.88 6.33
C SER A 392 1.97 13.39 6.22
N PRO A 393 1.24 12.95 5.19
CA PRO A 393 1.14 11.52 4.86
C PRO A 393 2.55 10.95 4.78
N ASN A 394 2.72 9.65 5.09
CA ASN A 394 3.98 8.94 4.82
C ASN A 394 4.21 8.95 3.31
N ILE A 395 4.87 10.01 2.83
CA ILE A 395 5.33 10.07 1.45
C ILE A 395 6.62 9.27 1.43
N PRO A 396 6.76 8.31 0.49
CA PRO A 396 8.01 7.59 0.32
C PRO A 396 9.18 8.56 0.21
N SER A 397 10.28 8.29 0.88
CA SER A 397 11.48 9.10 0.75
C SER A 397 12.11 8.83 -0.61
N PHE A 398 12.15 9.82 -1.47
CA PHE A 398 12.81 9.73 -2.77
C PHE A 398 13.73 10.92 -2.97
N THR A 399 14.78 10.70 -3.74
CA THR A 399 15.67 11.77 -4.18
C THR A 399 15.29 12.17 -5.60
N ILE A 400 15.03 13.46 -5.82
CA ILE A 400 14.76 13.97 -7.16
C ILE A 400 16.07 14.06 -7.91
N LEU A 401 16.05 13.55 -9.14
CA LEU A 401 17.18 13.58 -10.06
C LEU A 401 16.99 14.73 -11.07
N GLY A 402 17.94 15.62 -11.11
CA GLY A 402 17.94 16.77 -12.03
C GLY A 402 18.26 16.35 -13.47
N ALA A 403 17.28 16.46 -14.37
CA ALA A 403 17.41 16.14 -15.80
C ALA A 403 17.58 17.38 -16.69
N GLY A 404 17.65 18.57 -16.11
CA GLY A 404 17.75 19.85 -16.86
C GLY A 404 16.43 20.33 -17.43
N ASN A 405 16.51 21.28 -18.35
CA ASN A 405 15.33 21.87 -19.01
C ASN A 405 14.87 20.96 -20.15
N LEU A 406 13.70 20.39 -20.01
CA LEU A 406 13.12 19.51 -21.02
C LEU A 406 12.26 20.29 -22.00
N VAL A 407 12.16 19.81 -23.23
CA VAL A 407 11.30 20.39 -24.26
C VAL A 407 10.41 19.33 -24.90
N LEU A 408 9.16 19.72 -25.18
CA LEU A 408 8.18 18.91 -25.90
C LEU A 408 8.05 19.40 -27.32
N ASN A 409 8.09 18.48 -28.28
CA ASN A 409 7.76 18.70 -29.68
C ASN A 409 6.68 17.71 -30.15
N GLY A 410 5.81 18.14 -31.04
CA GLY A 410 4.72 17.31 -31.58
C GLY A 410 3.85 18.07 -32.55
N PRO A 411 2.74 17.51 -33.05
CA PRO A 411 1.95 18.07 -34.15
C PRO A 411 1.54 19.54 -33.99
N ASN A 412 1.15 19.98 -32.83
CA ASN A 412 0.75 21.38 -32.57
C ASN A 412 1.65 22.06 -31.53
N VAL A 413 2.80 21.46 -31.25
CA VAL A 413 3.70 21.91 -30.18
C VAL A 413 5.13 21.95 -30.72
N SER A 414 5.77 23.09 -30.61
CA SER A 414 7.17 23.22 -31.01
C SER A 414 8.00 23.86 -29.90
N ASN A 415 9.04 23.16 -29.46
CA ASN A 415 9.97 23.60 -28.41
C ASN A 415 9.26 24.10 -27.14
N ALA A 416 8.13 23.48 -26.75
CA ALA A 416 7.43 23.86 -25.52
C ALA A 416 8.25 23.40 -24.30
N PRO A 417 8.67 24.32 -23.42
CA PRO A 417 9.45 23.96 -22.26
C PRO A 417 8.56 23.22 -21.25
N ILE A 418 9.09 22.12 -20.70
CA ILE A 418 8.49 21.48 -19.52
C ILE A 418 9.14 22.16 -18.32
N SER A 419 8.38 23.04 -17.67
CA SER A 419 8.87 23.87 -16.56
C SER A 419 9.16 23.04 -15.31
N ILE A 420 10.06 23.56 -14.47
CA ILE A 420 10.32 23.01 -13.15
C ILE A 420 9.34 23.64 -12.18
N GLU A 421 8.45 22.84 -11.60
CA GLU A 421 7.55 23.28 -10.52
C GLU A 421 8.03 22.76 -9.17
N THR A 422 7.58 23.44 -8.11
CA THR A 422 7.83 22.99 -6.73
C THR A 422 6.69 22.08 -6.29
N LEU A 423 6.93 20.80 -6.21
CA LEU A 423 6.01 19.83 -5.64
C LEU A 423 6.53 19.43 -4.25
N LEU A 424 5.70 19.53 -3.22
CA LEU A 424 6.03 19.10 -1.85
C LEU A 424 7.37 19.68 -1.32
N ASN A 425 7.64 20.95 -1.58
CA ASN A 425 8.90 21.63 -1.24
C ASN A 425 10.16 21.12 -1.97
N ALA A 426 10.00 20.32 -3.00
CA ALA A 426 11.07 19.87 -3.87
C ALA A 426 10.83 20.39 -5.30
N LYS A 427 11.91 20.80 -5.98
CA LYS A 427 11.84 21.17 -7.40
C LYS A 427 11.82 19.89 -8.23
N VAL A 428 10.68 19.60 -8.86
CA VAL A 428 10.53 18.54 -9.86
C VAL A 428 10.40 19.18 -11.24
N ASN A 429 10.82 18.49 -12.29
CA ASN A 429 10.47 18.91 -13.64
C ASN A 429 8.95 18.76 -13.77
N GLY A 430 8.26 19.88 -13.80
CA GLY A 430 6.88 19.94 -13.39
C GLY A 430 5.89 19.80 -14.52
N VAL A 431 4.63 19.97 -14.14
CA VAL A 431 3.50 20.00 -15.08
C VAL A 431 3.50 21.32 -15.81
N THR A 432 3.70 21.29 -17.14
CA THR A 432 3.42 22.46 -17.98
C THR A 432 2.02 22.34 -18.54
N VAL A 433 1.17 23.31 -18.21
CA VAL A 433 -0.05 23.53 -18.99
C VAL A 433 0.38 24.14 -20.31
N VAL A 434 0.19 23.40 -21.40
CA VAL A 434 0.53 23.89 -22.75
C VAL A 434 -0.58 24.84 -23.16
N ASN A 435 -0.45 26.11 -22.73
CA ASN A 435 -1.42 27.15 -23.04
C ASN A 435 -1.55 27.34 -24.55
N GLY A 436 -2.77 27.16 -25.05
CA GLY A 436 -3.13 27.40 -26.45
C GLY A 436 -2.74 26.29 -27.42
N ALA A 437 -2.03 25.27 -27.01
CA ALA A 437 -1.78 24.09 -27.82
C ALA A 437 -2.80 23.01 -27.48
N VAL A 438 -3.46 22.51 -28.50
CA VAL A 438 -4.36 21.36 -28.37
C VAL A 438 -3.57 20.13 -28.75
N LEU A 439 -3.32 19.23 -27.78
CA LEU A 439 -2.71 17.94 -28.09
C LEU A 439 -3.62 17.20 -29.06
N ALA A 440 -3.02 16.70 -30.14
CA ALA A 440 -3.69 15.98 -31.21
C ALA A 440 -3.01 14.62 -31.43
N ALA A 441 -3.58 13.79 -32.26
CA ALA A 441 -2.96 12.53 -32.67
C ALA A 441 -1.63 12.79 -33.39
N GLY A 442 -0.64 11.93 -33.15
CA GLY A 442 0.68 11.98 -33.79
C GLY A 442 1.83 11.76 -32.83
N ASP A 443 3.03 11.85 -33.34
CA ASP A 443 4.25 11.59 -32.57
C ASP A 443 4.65 12.81 -31.74
N TYR A 444 4.90 12.56 -30.46
CA TYR A 444 5.42 13.53 -29.51
C TYR A 444 6.79 13.09 -29.00
N THR A 445 7.71 14.04 -28.96
CA THR A 445 9.08 13.79 -28.49
C THR A 445 9.40 14.73 -27.33
N ILE A 446 9.86 14.16 -26.22
CA ILE A 446 10.48 14.91 -25.13
C ILE A 446 11.99 14.74 -25.23
N THR A 447 12.70 15.88 -25.28
CA THR A 447 14.15 15.94 -25.31
C THR A 447 14.68 16.60 -24.04
N GLY A 448 15.64 15.95 -23.40
CA GLY A 448 16.43 16.48 -22.29
C GLY A 448 17.85 16.72 -22.71
N PRO A 449 18.39 17.95 -22.58
CA PRO A 449 19.80 18.25 -22.91
C PRO A 449 20.79 17.69 -21.91
N GLY A 450 20.28 17.17 -20.78
CA GLY A 450 21.04 16.74 -19.63
C GLY A 450 21.00 17.77 -18.50
N GLY A 451 21.12 17.28 -17.28
CA GLY A 451 21.10 18.05 -16.04
C GLY A 451 22.18 17.58 -15.06
N LYS A 452 21.95 17.86 -13.79
CA LYS A 452 22.91 17.53 -12.73
C LYS A 452 23.08 16.01 -12.56
N ASP A 453 22.00 15.24 -12.69
CA ASP A 453 21.98 13.81 -12.32
C ASP A 453 21.66 12.89 -13.51
N VAL A 454 20.86 13.38 -14.49
CA VAL A 454 20.46 12.65 -15.69
C VAL A 454 21.11 13.31 -16.91
N GLY A 455 21.82 12.54 -17.71
CA GLY A 455 22.45 13.00 -18.93
C GLY A 455 21.46 13.23 -20.08
N PRO A 456 21.95 13.58 -21.30
CA PRO A 456 21.09 13.85 -22.44
C PRO A 456 20.27 12.62 -22.86
N PHE A 457 18.98 12.84 -23.19
CA PHE A 457 18.09 11.78 -23.67
C PHE A 457 17.03 12.34 -24.63
N GLN A 458 16.42 11.42 -25.37
CA GLN A 458 15.24 11.67 -26.19
C GLN A 458 14.28 10.50 -26.06
N ALA A 459 13.00 10.80 -25.88
CA ALA A 459 11.94 9.80 -25.80
C ALA A 459 10.78 10.22 -26.70
N THR A 460 10.26 9.28 -27.49
CA THR A 460 9.14 9.52 -28.42
C THR A 460 8.00 8.59 -28.13
N ILE A 461 6.77 9.12 -28.20
CA ILE A 461 5.54 8.35 -28.08
C ILE A 461 4.52 8.84 -29.10
N MET A 462 3.75 7.91 -29.68
CA MET A 462 2.62 8.24 -30.53
C MET A 462 1.36 8.46 -29.66
N MET A 463 0.71 9.59 -29.82
CA MET A 463 -0.56 9.89 -29.19
C MET A 463 -1.71 9.54 -30.15
N SER A 464 -2.66 8.76 -29.70
CA SER A 464 -3.83 8.33 -30.51
C SER A 464 -4.83 9.46 -30.71
N GLN A 465 -5.94 9.16 -31.41
CA GLN A 465 -7.03 10.13 -31.61
C GLN A 465 -7.64 10.54 -30.26
N PRO A 466 -7.98 11.83 -30.11
CA PRO A 466 -8.63 12.33 -28.90
C PRO A 466 -9.88 11.51 -28.54
N LEU A 467 -10.00 11.20 -27.26
CA LEU A 467 -11.17 10.55 -26.69
C LEU A 467 -12.16 11.63 -26.25
N LEU A 468 -13.34 11.67 -26.88
CA LEU A 468 -14.35 12.69 -26.62
C LEU A 468 -15.63 12.05 -26.08
N VAL A 469 -16.11 12.50 -24.92
CA VAL A 469 -17.38 12.02 -24.35
C VAL A 469 -18.55 12.53 -25.17
N ALA A 470 -19.41 11.60 -25.61
CA ALA A 470 -20.57 11.88 -26.46
C ALA A 470 -21.92 11.78 -25.72
N SER A 471 -21.92 11.31 -24.47
CA SER A 471 -23.12 11.21 -23.63
C SER A 471 -23.14 12.30 -22.55
N THR A 472 -24.34 12.70 -22.14
CA THR A 472 -24.51 13.51 -20.93
C THR A 472 -24.21 12.65 -19.70
N ILE A 473 -23.40 13.18 -18.79
CA ILE A 473 -23.10 12.55 -17.52
C ILE A 473 -24.09 13.05 -16.47
N PRO A 474 -24.92 12.18 -15.88
CA PRO A 474 -25.83 12.61 -14.83
C PRO A 474 -25.08 13.03 -13.57
N ASN A 475 -25.67 13.98 -12.85
CA ASN A 475 -25.17 14.39 -11.54
C ASN A 475 -26.40 14.61 -10.62
N PRO A 476 -26.65 13.68 -9.69
CA PRO A 476 -25.88 12.48 -9.34
C PRO A 476 -26.04 11.30 -10.33
N ILE A 477 -25.06 10.36 -10.30
CA ILE A 477 -25.15 9.07 -10.96
C ILE A 477 -25.92 8.11 -10.02
N PRO A 478 -27.05 7.51 -10.47
CA PRO A 478 -27.79 6.54 -9.68
C PRO A 478 -26.97 5.26 -9.46
N ARG A 479 -26.80 4.83 -8.20
CA ARG A 479 -26.03 3.62 -7.86
C ARG A 479 -26.80 2.33 -8.07
N THR A 480 -28.12 2.38 -8.07
CA THR A 480 -29.01 1.22 -8.17
C THR A 480 -29.33 0.80 -9.61
N GLN A 481 -28.84 1.55 -10.59
CA GLN A 481 -29.10 1.32 -12.01
C GLN A 481 -27.79 1.23 -12.78
N ASP A 482 -27.84 0.54 -13.92
CA ASP A 482 -26.74 0.53 -14.87
C ASP A 482 -26.50 1.92 -15.44
N PHE A 483 -25.24 2.30 -15.57
CA PHE A 483 -24.82 3.58 -16.13
C PHE A 483 -24.06 3.38 -17.44
N THR A 484 -24.57 3.93 -18.53
CA THR A 484 -23.94 3.84 -19.86
C THR A 484 -23.26 5.15 -20.22
N ILE A 485 -21.96 5.08 -20.56
CA ILE A 485 -21.18 6.19 -21.11
C ILE A 485 -20.86 5.92 -22.58
N LYS A 486 -20.92 6.97 -23.42
CA LYS A 486 -20.60 6.90 -24.86
C LYS A 486 -19.50 7.90 -25.19
N TRP A 487 -18.66 7.54 -26.16
CA TRP A 487 -17.56 8.38 -26.61
C TRP A 487 -17.27 8.18 -28.11
N THR A 488 -16.43 9.06 -28.65
CA THR A 488 -15.82 8.94 -29.97
C THR A 488 -14.31 9.07 -29.86
N GLY A 489 -13.56 8.52 -30.80
CA GLY A 489 -12.09 8.52 -30.77
C GLY A 489 -11.51 7.40 -29.92
N GLY A 490 -10.26 7.53 -29.54
CA GLY A 490 -9.51 6.53 -28.77
C GLY A 490 -9.06 5.31 -29.56
N GLY A 491 -9.52 5.11 -30.79
CA GLY A 491 -9.10 4.00 -31.65
C GLY A 491 -9.13 2.64 -30.94
N THR A 492 -8.03 1.88 -31.04
CA THR A 492 -7.85 0.59 -30.37
C THR A 492 -7.18 0.71 -28.98
N ASP A 493 -7.00 1.92 -28.49
CA ASP A 493 -6.41 2.14 -27.16
C ASP A 493 -7.26 1.50 -26.06
N THR A 494 -6.61 1.15 -24.97
CA THR A 494 -7.33 0.78 -23.75
C THR A 494 -8.06 2.00 -23.20
N VAL A 495 -9.37 1.89 -23.06
CA VAL A 495 -10.21 2.89 -22.41
C VAL A 495 -10.54 2.43 -21.00
N THR A 496 -10.24 3.31 -20.04
CA THR A 496 -10.59 3.10 -18.65
C THR A 496 -11.74 4.02 -18.26
N ILE A 497 -12.80 3.44 -17.73
CA ILE A 497 -13.87 4.15 -17.04
C ILE A 497 -13.64 3.97 -15.55
N SER A 498 -13.39 5.04 -14.82
CA SER A 498 -13.21 4.99 -13.39
C SER A 498 -14.08 6.01 -12.67
N GLY A 499 -14.60 5.63 -11.53
CA GLY A 499 -15.34 6.56 -10.69
C GLY A 499 -14.94 6.41 -9.24
N SER A 500 -14.94 7.51 -8.54
CA SER A 500 -14.66 7.53 -7.10
C SER A 500 -15.77 8.25 -6.36
N ALA A 501 -16.07 7.78 -5.16
CA ALA A 501 -16.95 8.47 -4.23
C ALA A 501 -16.39 8.39 -2.81
N SER A 502 -16.67 9.41 -2.01
CA SER A 502 -16.24 9.42 -0.61
C SER A 502 -17.26 10.11 0.28
N VAL A 503 -17.36 9.62 1.51
CA VAL A 503 -18.19 10.21 2.57
C VAL A 503 -17.43 10.11 3.90
N ALA A 504 -17.83 10.90 4.88
CA ALA A 504 -17.34 10.70 6.23
C ALA A 504 -17.74 9.31 6.71
N ALA A 505 -16.74 8.52 7.18
CA ALA A 505 -17.02 7.20 7.73
C ALA A 505 -17.74 7.29 9.08
N PRO A 506 -18.53 6.28 9.47
CA PRO A 506 -19.10 6.20 10.83
C PRO A 506 -18.00 6.35 11.88
N GLY A 507 -18.23 7.17 12.89
CA GLY A 507 -17.24 7.48 13.93
C GLY A 507 -16.20 8.54 13.55
N SER A 508 -16.27 9.13 12.35
CA SER A 508 -15.44 10.26 11.96
C SER A 508 -15.72 11.49 12.85
N THR A 509 -14.67 12.12 13.36
CA THR A 509 -14.75 13.34 14.19
C THR A 509 -13.78 14.38 13.65
N PRO A 510 -13.95 15.67 14.00
CA PRO A 510 -12.98 16.70 13.59
C PRO A 510 -11.54 16.42 14.04
N ALA A 511 -11.35 15.68 15.12
CA ALA A 511 -10.03 15.28 15.63
C ALA A 511 -9.49 13.99 14.99
N ASN A 512 -10.38 13.16 14.42
CA ASN A 512 -10.05 11.91 13.74
C ASN A 512 -10.95 11.77 12.51
N VAL A 513 -10.53 12.40 11.41
CA VAL A 513 -11.29 12.39 10.17
C VAL A 513 -11.10 11.06 9.48
N MET A 514 -12.16 10.26 9.48
CA MET A 514 -12.22 9.01 8.74
C MET A 514 -13.09 9.18 7.51
N VAL A 515 -12.60 8.72 6.37
CA VAL A 515 -13.29 8.82 5.08
C VAL A 515 -13.52 7.40 4.54
N ASP A 516 -14.77 7.06 4.33
CA ASP A 516 -15.16 5.89 3.55
C ASP A 516 -15.05 6.26 2.07
N SER A 517 -14.10 5.67 1.38
CA SER A 517 -13.77 5.95 -0.01
C SER A 517 -13.89 4.68 -0.85
N GLY A 518 -14.58 4.78 -1.96
CA GLY A 518 -14.70 3.72 -2.95
C GLY A 518 -14.23 4.18 -4.33
N VAL A 519 -13.59 3.29 -5.07
CA VAL A 519 -13.17 3.52 -6.45
C VAL A 519 -13.55 2.30 -7.27
N PHE A 520 -14.27 2.50 -8.37
CA PHE A 520 -14.40 1.47 -9.39
C PHE A 520 -13.51 1.76 -10.60
N ARG A 521 -13.14 0.71 -11.30
CA ARG A 521 -12.41 0.78 -12.55
C ARG A 521 -12.94 -0.28 -13.50
N CYS A 522 -13.32 0.13 -14.71
CA CYS A 522 -13.73 -0.76 -15.80
C CYS A 522 -12.79 -0.55 -16.98
N LEU A 523 -12.50 -1.62 -17.74
CA LEU A 523 -11.68 -1.58 -18.95
C LEU A 523 -12.46 -2.00 -20.18
N THR A 524 -12.19 -1.32 -21.29
CA THR A 524 -12.65 -1.66 -22.64
C THR A 524 -11.66 -1.08 -23.66
N THR A 525 -12.04 -1.05 -24.94
CA THR A 525 -11.26 -0.43 -26.02
C THR A 525 -11.99 0.74 -26.64
N GLY A 526 -11.25 1.71 -27.19
CA GLY A 526 -11.81 2.94 -27.74
C GLY A 526 -12.79 2.70 -28.90
N ASP A 527 -12.51 1.70 -29.75
CA ASP A 527 -13.33 1.32 -30.90
C ASP A 527 -14.77 0.89 -30.52
N LYS A 528 -15.00 0.52 -29.27
CA LYS A 528 -16.35 0.17 -28.79
C LYS A 528 -17.30 1.37 -28.72
N GLY A 529 -16.77 2.57 -28.48
CA GLY A 529 -17.55 3.80 -28.43
C GLY A 529 -18.60 3.88 -27.32
N THR A 530 -18.74 2.83 -26.51
CA THR A 530 -19.72 2.76 -25.42
C THR A 530 -19.33 1.70 -24.40
N PHE A 531 -19.73 1.95 -23.14
CA PHE A 531 -19.60 0.97 -22.06
C PHE A 531 -20.72 1.17 -21.03
N THR A 532 -21.22 0.08 -20.48
CA THR A 532 -22.20 0.09 -19.40
C THR A 532 -21.56 -0.40 -18.11
N VAL A 533 -21.48 0.48 -17.13
CA VAL A 533 -21.05 0.15 -15.77
C VAL A 533 -22.24 -0.46 -15.03
N PRO A 534 -22.17 -1.72 -14.59
CA PRO A 534 -23.28 -2.37 -13.91
C PRO A 534 -23.67 -1.67 -12.61
N GLY A 535 -24.95 -1.61 -12.30
CA GLY A 535 -25.45 -1.08 -11.02
C GLY A 535 -24.88 -1.82 -9.81
N SER A 536 -24.60 -3.12 -9.94
CA SER A 536 -23.95 -3.92 -8.89
C SER A 536 -22.53 -3.44 -8.55
N ILE A 537 -21.82 -2.82 -9.49
CA ILE A 537 -20.52 -2.17 -9.27
C ILE A 537 -20.73 -0.82 -8.58
N LEU A 538 -21.67 -0.01 -9.06
CA LEU A 538 -21.95 1.32 -8.52
C LEU A 538 -22.47 1.26 -7.09
N GLN A 539 -23.26 0.26 -6.71
CA GLN A 539 -23.76 0.06 -5.34
C GLN A 539 -22.66 -0.14 -4.31
N GLN A 540 -21.50 -0.62 -4.72
CA GLN A 540 -20.35 -0.82 -3.81
C GLN A 540 -19.64 0.49 -3.46
N LEU A 541 -19.84 1.57 -4.21
CA LEU A 541 -19.34 2.90 -3.82
C LEU A 541 -20.13 3.44 -2.62
N PRO A 542 -19.53 4.27 -1.75
CA PRO A 542 -20.32 5.04 -0.79
C PRO A 542 -21.22 6.05 -1.52
N ALA A 543 -22.41 6.34 -0.96
CA ALA A 543 -23.25 7.41 -1.47
C ALA A 543 -22.62 8.75 -1.09
N GLY A 544 -22.13 9.53 -2.05
CA GLY A 544 -21.42 10.75 -1.75
C GLY A 544 -20.89 11.49 -2.97
N LYS A 545 -20.18 12.59 -2.70
CA LYS A 545 -19.47 13.36 -3.73
C LYS A 545 -18.30 12.57 -4.28
N GLY A 546 -18.01 12.76 -5.56
CA GLY A 546 -16.93 12.06 -6.21
C GLY A 546 -16.64 12.55 -7.63
N SER A 547 -16.06 11.70 -8.43
CA SER A 547 -15.76 11.99 -9.83
C SER A 547 -15.98 10.76 -10.70
N LEU A 548 -16.25 11.02 -11.98
CA LEU A 548 -16.20 10.05 -13.05
C LEU A 548 -15.08 10.45 -14.01
N THR A 549 -14.27 9.50 -14.44
CA THR A 549 -13.19 9.74 -15.39
C THR A 549 -13.28 8.72 -16.53
N LEU A 550 -13.22 9.22 -17.75
CA LEU A 550 -13.03 8.43 -18.95
C LEU A 550 -11.65 8.75 -19.50
N SER A 551 -10.77 7.77 -19.57
CA SER A 551 -9.41 7.95 -20.09
C SER A 551 -9.05 6.91 -21.13
N SER A 552 -8.28 7.33 -22.16
CA SER A 552 -7.58 6.43 -23.05
C SER A 552 -6.10 6.48 -22.74
N ASN A 553 -5.46 5.32 -22.70
CA ASN A 553 -4.03 5.21 -22.53
C ASN A 553 -3.44 4.52 -23.76
N ASN A 554 -2.48 5.19 -24.38
CA ASN A 554 -1.63 4.56 -25.39
C ASN A 554 -0.75 3.48 -24.74
N LYS A 555 -0.14 2.68 -25.59
CA LYS A 555 0.93 1.80 -25.16
C LYS A 555 2.00 2.66 -24.51
N MET A 556 2.29 2.34 -23.24
CA MET A 556 3.46 2.87 -22.56
C MET A 556 4.71 2.46 -23.34
N THR A 557 5.56 3.42 -23.70
CA THR A 557 6.89 3.17 -24.27
C THR A 557 7.95 3.31 -23.20
N THR A 558 8.98 2.48 -23.28
CA THR A 558 10.16 2.63 -22.42
C THR A 558 11.20 3.50 -23.10
N PHE A 559 12.00 4.21 -22.32
CA PHE A 559 13.15 4.96 -22.78
C PHE A 559 14.34 4.76 -21.83
N THR A 560 15.53 5.06 -22.31
CA THR A 560 16.74 5.06 -21.51
C THR A 560 17.30 6.48 -21.42
N ALA A 561 17.91 6.80 -20.28
CA ALA A 561 18.69 8.02 -20.12
C ALA A 561 19.93 7.70 -19.29
N PRO A 562 21.11 8.19 -19.67
CA PRO A 562 22.33 7.97 -18.89
C PRO A 562 22.26 8.74 -17.57
N LEU A 563 22.87 8.19 -16.53
CA LEU A 563 23.08 8.88 -15.26
C LEU A 563 24.47 9.50 -15.23
N VAL A 564 24.59 10.74 -14.76
CA VAL A 564 25.89 11.43 -14.61
C VAL A 564 26.83 10.67 -13.67
N ALA A 565 26.27 9.99 -12.68
CA ALA A 565 27.02 9.12 -11.78
C ALA A 565 27.47 7.79 -12.41
N GLY A 566 27.13 7.54 -13.68
CA GLY A 566 27.42 6.32 -14.42
C GLY A 566 26.22 5.38 -14.56
N GLY A 567 26.21 4.60 -15.64
CA GLY A 567 25.08 3.71 -15.99
C GLY A 567 23.91 4.46 -16.60
N ASN A 568 22.75 3.83 -16.61
CA ASN A 568 21.48 4.37 -17.10
C ASN A 568 20.43 4.33 -16.00
N LEU A 569 19.31 5.04 -16.22
CA LEU A 569 18.09 4.86 -15.44
C LEU A 569 17.74 3.36 -15.38
N ASP A 570 17.35 2.92 -14.21
CA ASP A 570 16.88 1.53 -14.03
C ASP A 570 15.56 1.30 -14.78
N TYR A 571 14.69 2.32 -14.78
CA TYR A 571 13.42 2.25 -15.51
C TYR A 571 12.99 3.64 -15.99
N GLY A 572 12.84 3.78 -17.30
CA GLY A 572 12.27 4.96 -17.92
C GLY A 572 11.02 4.60 -18.71
N TYR A 573 9.91 5.29 -18.46
CA TYR A 573 8.68 5.09 -19.21
C TYR A 573 8.02 6.40 -19.61
N PHE A 574 7.40 6.38 -20.77
CA PHE A 574 6.68 7.50 -21.36
C PHE A 574 5.27 7.05 -21.69
N TYR A 575 4.27 7.75 -21.19
CA TYR A 575 2.88 7.49 -21.51
C TYR A 575 2.18 8.73 -22.08
N ALA A 576 1.20 8.48 -22.96
CA ALA A 576 0.37 9.50 -23.57
C ALA A 576 -1.08 9.07 -23.49
N GLY A 577 -2.00 10.02 -23.35
CA GLY A 577 -3.41 9.66 -23.33
C GLY A 577 -4.33 10.87 -23.22
N PHE A 578 -5.63 10.58 -23.28
CA PHE A 578 -6.68 11.58 -23.06
C PHE A 578 -7.47 11.22 -21.82
N GLN A 579 -7.83 12.24 -21.04
CA GLN A 579 -8.57 12.08 -19.81
C GLN A 579 -9.70 13.13 -19.74
N ASN A 580 -10.94 12.66 -19.68
CA ASN A 580 -12.10 13.49 -19.44
C ASN A 580 -12.62 13.22 -18.04
N ARG A 581 -12.61 14.22 -17.19
CA ARG A 581 -13.01 14.15 -15.79
C ARG A 581 -14.31 14.94 -15.56
N PHE A 582 -15.19 14.38 -14.78
CA PHE A 582 -16.47 14.95 -14.39
C PHE A 582 -16.60 14.93 -12.87
N SER A 583 -16.81 16.09 -12.27
CA SER A 583 -17.23 16.17 -10.87
C SER A 583 -18.70 15.75 -10.79
N THR A 584 -19.01 14.73 -9.99
CA THR A 584 -20.36 14.18 -9.84
C THR A 584 -20.59 13.70 -8.40
N ALA A 585 -21.77 13.20 -8.13
CA ALA A 585 -22.08 12.46 -6.92
C ALA A 585 -22.68 11.11 -7.28
N TYR A 586 -22.64 10.18 -6.34
CA TYR A 586 -23.24 8.83 -6.47
C TYR A 586 -24.34 8.70 -5.41
N GLN A 587 -25.58 8.37 -5.83
CA GLN A 587 -26.76 8.25 -4.95
C GLN A 587 -27.55 6.97 -5.18
#